data_a06ebfb313aa84a5c6c80273f2cd5d18
#
_entry.id   a06ebfb313aa84a5c6c80273f2cd5d18
#
_cell.length_a   1.000
_cell.length_b   1.000
_cell.length_c   1.000
_cell.angle_alpha   90.00
_cell.angle_beta   90.00
_cell.angle_gamma   90.00
#
_symmetry.space_group_name_H-M   'P 1'
#
loop_
_entity.id
_entity.type
_entity.pdbx_description
1 polymer ?
#
loop_
_entity_poly.entity_id
_entity_poly.type
_entity_poly.pdbx_seq_one_letter_code
_entity_poly.pdbx_strand_id
1 'polypeptide(L)'
;MQSYKYNRVFVTGCDSNTEWQLQWFLKNYVKHNKTPIILADFGMTKETRAWAYQVSEFVDVIDVPRQKVNGWFLKPRTMKIVDSHEKVWLDTDIHVLGDLSGIF
;
A
#
# COMPACT_ATOMS: atom_id res chain seq x y z
N MET A 1 9.01 -15.59 -20.71
CA MET A 1 8.26 -14.34 -20.45
C MET A 1 7.82 -14.33 -18.99
N GLN A 2 8.21 -13.31 -18.24
CA GLN A 2 7.77 -13.20 -16.84
C GLN A 2 6.34 -12.72 -16.78
N SER A 3 5.53 -13.38 -15.94
CA SER A 3 4.15 -13.01 -15.69
C SER A 3 4.05 -12.35 -14.31
N TYR A 4 3.47 -11.17 -14.26
CA TYR A 4 3.26 -10.44 -13.01
C TYR A 4 1.78 -10.47 -12.63
N LYS A 5 1.50 -10.50 -11.32
CA LYS A 5 0.13 -10.43 -10.82
C LYS A 5 -0.54 -9.11 -11.22
N TYR A 6 0.23 -8.01 -11.18
CA TYR A 6 -0.25 -6.69 -11.57
C TYR A 6 0.65 -6.06 -12.62
N ASN A 7 0.07 -5.27 -13.53
CA ASN A 7 0.84 -4.46 -14.48
C ASN A 7 1.39 -3.21 -13.78
N ARG A 8 0.53 -2.48 -13.08
CA ARG A 8 0.87 -1.25 -12.37
C ARG A 8 0.18 -1.21 -11.03
N VAL A 9 0.91 -0.88 -9.97
CA VAL A 9 0.34 -0.71 -8.64
C VAL A 9 1.00 0.45 -7.92
N PHE A 10 0.24 1.07 -7.03
CA PHE A 10 0.82 1.88 -5.96
C PHE A 10 1.04 0.98 -4.75
N VAL A 11 2.02 1.34 -3.93
CA VAL A 11 2.37 0.57 -2.73
C VAL A 11 2.50 1.55 -1.57
N THR A 12 1.92 1.20 -0.44
CA THR A 12 2.14 1.92 0.80
C THR A 12 2.20 0.92 1.94
N GLY A 13 2.43 1.38 3.15
CA GLY A 13 2.48 0.49 4.30
C GLY A 13 2.41 1.26 5.61
N CYS A 14 2.01 0.58 6.65
CA CYS A 14 1.95 1.16 7.99
C CYS A 14 2.00 0.08 9.06
N ASP A 15 2.29 0.52 10.28
CA ASP A 15 2.17 -0.28 11.50
C ASP A 15 1.08 0.31 12.39
N SER A 16 0.95 -0.21 13.61
CA SER A 16 -0.06 0.28 14.56
C SER A 16 0.16 1.73 14.98
N ASN A 17 1.38 2.26 14.87
CA ASN A 17 1.68 3.64 15.24
C ASN A 17 1.30 4.63 14.14
N THR A 18 1.25 4.20 12.89
CA THR A 18 1.01 5.07 11.73
C THR A 18 -0.32 4.79 11.02
N GLU A 19 -1.05 3.75 11.43
CA GLU A 19 -2.29 3.36 10.76
C GLU A 19 -3.40 4.41 10.82
N TRP A 20 -3.31 5.36 11.74
CA TRP A 20 -4.28 6.47 11.81
C TRP A 20 -4.24 7.35 10.55
N GLN A 21 -3.09 7.42 9.89
CA GLN A 21 -2.94 8.14 8.62
C GLN A 21 -3.57 7.36 7.46
N LEU A 22 -3.56 6.03 7.55
CA LEU A 22 -4.01 5.16 6.47
C LEU A 22 -5.47 5.40 6.10
N GLN A 23 -6.34 5.57 7.08
CA GLN A 23 -7.77 5.76 6.82
C GLN A 23 -8.00 6.99 5.96
N TRP A 24 -7.39 8.10 6.33
CA TRP A 24 -7.51 9.35 5.57
C TRP A 24 -6.88 9.23 4.18
N PHE A 25 -5.66 8.69 4.12
CA PHE A 25 -4.95 8.49 2.86
C PHE A 25 -5.78 7.62 1.90
N LEU A 26 -6.24 6.47 2.38
CA LEU A 26 -6.89 5.49 1.55
C LEU A 26 -8.26 5.95 1.06
N LYS A 27 -9.01 6.67 1.90
CA LYS A 27 -10.29 7.26 1.49
C LYS A 27 -10.11 8.24 0.34
N ASN A 28 -9.08 9.08 0.41
CA ASN A 28 -8.79 10.03 -0.67
C ASN A 28 -8.27 9.31 -1.92
N TYR A 29 -7.46 8.27 -1.74
CA TYR A 29 -6.94 7.49 -2.86
C TYR A 29 -8.07 6.84 -3.67
N VAL A 30 -8.97 6.10 -3.01
CA VAL A 30 -10.03 5.36 -3.71
C VAL A 30 -11.08 6.29 -4.30
N LYS A 31 -11.20 7.50 -3.80
CA LYS A 31 -12.10 8.51 -4.35
C LYS A 31 -11.67 8.95 -5.76
N HIS A 32 -10.37 8.97 -6.02
CA HIS A 32 -9.81 9.52 -7.26
C HIS A 32 -9.10 8.48 -8.12
N ASN A 33 -8.83 7.29 -7.61
CA ASN A 33 -7.97 6.30 -8.28
C ASN A 33 -8.60 4.92 -8.29
N LYS A 34 -8.44 4.21 -9.42
CA LYS A 34 -8.83 2.81 -9.57
C LYS A 34 -7.64 1.90 -9.80
N THR A 35 -6.43 2.45 -9.88
CA THR A 35 -5.21 1.65 -9.96
C THR A 35 -5.07 0.85 -8.67
N PRO A 36 -4.79 -0.47 -8.76
CA PRO A 36 -4.62 -1.28 -7.57
C PRO A 36 -3.55 -0.71 -6.64
N ILE A 37 -3.84 -0.76 -5.34
CA ILE A 37 -2.90 -0.33 -4.31
C ILE A 37 -2.66 -1.48 -3.34
N ILE A 38 -1.39 -1.74 -3.05
CA ILE A 38 -0.96 -2.80 -2.15
C ILE A 38 -0.59 -2.16 -0.81
N LEU A 39 -1.22 -2.63 0.25
CA LEU A 39 -0.92 -2.19 1.61
C LEU A 39 -0.01 -3.20 2.28
N ALA A 40 1.20 -2.79 2.63
CA ALA A 40 2.12 -3.64 3.39
C ALA A 40 1.77 -3.54 4.88
N ASP A 41 1.48 -4.68 5.48
CA ASP A 41 1.20 -4.77 6.90
C ASP A 41 2.51 -4.93 7.67
N PHE A 42 2.99 -3.84 8.27
CA PHE A 42 4.19 -3.81 9.11
C PHE A 42 3.86 -4.02 10.58
N GLY A 43 2.63 -4.39 10.89
CA GLY A 43 2.12 -4.55 12.24
C GLY A 43 0.86 -3.74 12.49
N MET A 44 -0.06 -3.70 11.52
CA MET A 44 -1.39 -3.09 11.69
C MET A 44 -2.19 -3.82 12.74
N THR A 45 -3.13 -3.12 13.38
CA THR A 45 -4.14 -3.79 14.19
C THR A 45 -5.07 -4.61 13.31
N LYS A 46 -5.70 -5.63 13.90
CA LYS A 46 -6.65 -6.49 13.17
C LYS A 46 -7.83 -5.68 12.62
N GLU A 47 -8.28 -4.69 13.38
CA GLU A 47 -9.38 -3.81 12.99
C GLU A 47 -9.05 -3.01 11.74
N THR A 48 -7.86 -2.41 11.69
CA THR A 48 -7.42 -1.65 10.52
C THR A 48 -7.26 -2.54 9.30
N ARG A 49 -6.70 -3.73 9.48
CA ARG A 49 -6.53 -4.68 8.37
C ARG A 49 -7.88 -5.12 7.80
N ALA A 50 -8.84 -5.44 8.67
CA ALA A 50 -10.19 -5.83 8.24
C ALA A 50 -10.89 -4.69 7.50
N TRP A 51 -10.75 -3.46 8.01
CA TRP A 51 -11.31 -2.27 7.37
C TRP A 51 -10.70 -2.07 5.97
N ALA A 52 -9.39 -2.25 5.82
CA ALA A 52 -8.70 -2.06 4.54
C ALA A 52 -9.27 -2.96 3.44
N TYR A 53 -9.58 -4.21 3.77
CA TYR A 53 -10.17 -5.14 2.79
C TYR A 53 -11.57 -4.70 2.33
N GLN A 54 -12.26 -3.90 3.13
CA GLN A 54 -13.63 -3.48 2.84
C GLN A 54 -13.72 -2.15 2.09
N VAL A 55 -12.62 -1.42 1.99
CA VAL A 55 -12.64 -0.06 1.40
C VAL A 55 -12.90 -0.11 -0.09
N SER A 56 -12.26 -1.02 -0.80
CA SER A 56 -12.41 -1.14 -2.25
C SER A 56 -11.81 -2.45 -2.74
N GLU A 57 -12.34 -2.97 -3.86
CA GLU A 57 -11.77 -4.13 -4.54
C GLU A 57 -10.38 -3.87 -5.10
N PHE A 58 -9.97 -2.60 -5.23
CA PHE A 58 -8.64 -2.23 -5.71
C PHE A 58 -7.58 -2.26 -4.63
N VAL A 59 -7.93 -2.55 -3.39
CA VAL A 59 -7.02 -2.58 -2.25
C VAL A 59 -6.67 -4.02 -1.91
N ASP A 60 -5.39 -4.33 -1.85
CA ASP A 60 -4.89 -5.63 -1.40
C ASP A 60 -3.92 -5.42 -0.24
N VAL A 61 -3.81 -6.40 0.64
CA VAL A 61 -2.94 -6.31 1.83
C VAL A 61 -1.95 -7.47 1.79
N ILE A 62 -0.67 -7.17 1.99
CA ILE A 62 0.37 -8.19 2.08
C ILE A 62 1.08 -8.12 3.42
N ASP A 63 1.54 -9.29 3.90
CA ASP A 63 2.34 -9.37 5.11
C ASP A 63 3.79 -9.08 4.78
N VAL A 64 4.40 -8.15 5.54
CA VAL A 64 5.83 -7.90 5.46
C VAL A 64 6.40 -8.07 6.86
N PRO A 65 6.94 -9.26 7.16
CA PRO A 65 7.45 -9.55 8.50
C PRO A 65 8.50 -8.54 8.92
N ARG A 66 8.30 -7.94 10.10
CA ARG A 66 9.16 -6.88 10.60
C ARG A 66 10.51 -7.40 11.09
N GLN A 67 10.76 -8.66 11.18
CA GLN A 67 12.00 -9.27 11.67
C GLN A 67 12.85 -8.29 12.51
N LYS A 68 14.15 -8.52 12.67
CA LYS A 68 15.05 -7.63 13.43
C LYS A 68 15.52 -6.42 12.60
N VAL A 69 14.66 -5.89 11.73
CA VAL A 69 15.04 -4.83 10.79
C VAL A 69 14.40 -3.51 11.21
N ASN A 70 15.18 -2.44 11.20
CA ASN A 70 14.69 -1.09 11.41
C ASN A 70 13.63 -0.76 10.36
N GLY A 71 12.60 0.00 10.75
CA GLY A 71 11.50 0.39 9.85
C GLY A 71 11.95 1.02 8.54
N TRP A 72 13.13 1.64 8.51
CA TRP A 72 13.72 2.20 7.29
C TRP A 72 13.93 1.16 6.18
N PHE A 73 14.16 -0.11 6.53
CA PHE A 73 14.43 -1.17 5.57
C PHE A 73 13.18 -1.90 5.10
N LEU A 74 12.02 -1.61 5.71
CA LEU A 74 10.76 -2.28 5.35
C LEU A 74 10.26 -1.85 3.97
N LYS A 75 10.46 -0.59 3.62
CA LYS A 75 10.05 -0.05 2.31
C LYS A 75 10.78 -0.75 1.14
N PRO A 76 12.13 -0.79 1.10
CA PRO A 76 12.83 -1.52 0.04
C PRO A 76 12.45 -2.99 -0.02
N ARG A 77 12.29 -3.64 1.14
CA ARG A 77 11.88 -5.05 1.21
C ARG A 77 10.50 -5.25 0.59
N THR A 78 9.55 -4.38 0.93
CA THR A 78 8.20 -4.42 0.39
C THR A 78 8.22 -4.29 -1.13
N MET A 79 9.01 -3.35 -1.65
CA MET A 79 9.09 -3.11 -3.08
C MET A 79 9.67 -4.31 -3.83
N LYS A 80 10.47 -5.15 -3.17
CA LYS A 80 10.98 -6.38 -3.77
C LYS A 80 9.93 -7.47 -3.88
N ILE A 81 9.05 -7.60 -2.89
CA ILE A 81 8.09 -8.71 -2.83
C ILE A 81 6.78 -8.42 -3.53
N VAL A 82 6.47 -7.15 -3.82
CA VAL A 82 5.25 -6.80 -4.56
C VAL A 82 5.35 -7.30 -6.00
N ASP A 83 4.40 -8.15 -6.38
CA ASP A 83 4.37 -8.80 -7.69
C ASP A 83 3.68 -7.89 -8.72
N SER A 84 4.44 -6.94 -9.25
CA SER A 84 3.96 -6.00 -10.26
C SER A 84 5.07 -5.63 -11.23
N HIS A 85 4.69 -5.42 -12.50
CA HIS A 85 5.63 -4.96 -13.51
C HIS A 85 6.14 -3.54 -13.19
N GLU A 86 5.23 -2.62 -12.88
CA GLU A 86 5.56 -1.27 -12.44
C GLU A 86 4.97 -1.03 -11.06
N LYS A 87 5.72 -0.39 -10.18
CA LYS A 87 5.28 -0.13 -8.81
C LYS A 87 5.87 1.18 -8.29
N VAL A 88 5.02 1.97 -7.64
CA VAL A 88 5.39 3.28 -7.08
C VAL A 88 4.97 3.32 -5.62
N TRP A 89 5.90 3.69 -4.75
CA TRP A 89 5.61 3.86 -3.33
C TRP A 89 4.97 5.22 -3.07
N LEU A 90 3.91 5.22 -2.27
CA LEU A 90 3.27 6.43 -1.77
C LEU A 90 3.30 6.41 -0.24
N ASP A 91 3.72 7.50 0.39
CA ASP A 91 3.68 7.61 1.85
C ASP A 91 2.25 7.91 2.32
N THR A 92 1.87 7.38 3.49
CA THR A 92 0.50 7.54 4.03
C THR A 92 0.19 8.97 4.50
N ASP A 93 1.19 9.83 4.59
CA ASP A 93 1.02 11.22 5.01
C ASP A 93 0.77 12.19 3.84
N ILE A 94 0.73 11.70 2.60
CA ILE A 94 0.42 12.55 1.44
C ILE A 94 -1.08 12.72 1.26
N HIS A 95 -1.47 13.86 0.70
CA HIS A 95 -2.87 14.16 0.38
C HIS A 95 -3.14 13.88 -1.10
N VAL A 96 -3.93 12.87 -1.38
CA VAL A 96 -4.28 12.51 -2.77
C VAL A 96 -5.44 13.39 -3.23
N LEU A 97 -5.16 14.29 -4.17
CA LEU A 97 -6.12 15.27 -4.66
C LEU A 97 -6.74 14.90 -6.01
N GLY A 98 -6.25 13.86 -6.65
CA GLY A 98 -6.74 13.47 -7.98
C GLY A 98 -6.17 12.16 -8.46
N ASP A 99 -6.31 11.90 -9.76
CA ASP A 99 -5.83 10.71 -10.41
C ASP A 99 -4.30 10.73 -10.52
N LEU A 100 -3.65 9.69 -10.01
CA LEU A 100 -2.19 9.56 -9.99
C LEU A 100 -1.66 8.63 -11.08
N SER A 101 -2.51 8.09 -11.95
CA SER A 101 -2.09 7.09 -12.94
C SER A 101 -1.02 7.61 -13.91
N GLY A 102 -0.91 8.92 -14.12
CA GLY A 102 0.10 9.51 -14.97
C GLY A 102 1.53 9.44 -14.42
N ILE A 103 1.72 8.99 -13.17
CA ILE A 103 3.04 8.88 -12.56
C ILE A 103 3.85 7.72 -13.16
N PHE A 104 3.21 6.70 -13.66
CA PHE A 104 3.88 5.53 -14.22
C PHE A 104 4.59 5.80 -15.54
#